data_439196045c1e26482e0cca89c7558722
#
_entry.id   439196045c1e26482e0cca89c7558722
#
_cell.length_a   1.000
_cell.length_b   1.000
_cell.length_c   1.000
_cell.angle_alpha   90.00
_cell.angle_beta   90.00
_cell.angle_gamma   90.00
#
_symmetry.space_group_name_H-M   'P 1'
#
loop_
_entity.id
_entity.type
_entity.pdbx_description
1 polymer ?
#
loop_
_entity_poly.entity_id
_entity_poly.type
_entity_poly.pdbx_seq_one_letter_code
_entity_poly.pdbx_strand_id
1 'polypeptide(L)'
;MKTVLFLTLFLTSCISQDLADNGLGPEVVDLNAEDISFESEKKIPYLKKAFITPAPRERKDQLKVGKLGAGGEDRERILAYARRLGEPSDSVKFGNTDSLLIAHRGKLILEAYYRRGRANYPHYQMSITKSYTAYAIGRAIQLGHLTMEDLNKPVTSFLHEIDSSELAEGAHEITLDQAMQMSSGILLPQKRLPDILSEPGRLIGQGQAQAY
;
A
#
# COMPACT_ATOMS: atom_id res chain seq x y z
N MET A 1 -34.94 -47.15 -22.01
CA MET A 1 -33.69 -46.44 -21.84
C MET A 1 -33.90 -45.38 -20.74
N LYS A 2 -33.33 -45.60 -19.57
CA LYS A 2 -33.43 -44.66 -18.45
C LYS A 2 -32.10 -43.88 -18.40
N THR A 3 -32.16 -42.60 -18.72
CA THR A 3 -31.00 -41.69 -18.64
C THR A 3 -30.79 -41.30 -17.18
N VAL A 4 -29.67 -41.72 -16.62
CA VAL A 4 -29.25 -41.33 -15.27
C VAL A 4 -28.43 -40.04 -15.41
N LEU A 5 -28.95 -38.93 -14.86
CA LEU A 5 -28.31 -37.67 -14.80
C LEU A 5 -27.38 -37.65 -13.56
N PHE A 6 -26.07 -37.70 -13.77
CA PHE A 6 -25.09 -37.52 -12.71
C PHE A 6 -24.97 -36.03 -12.39
N LEU A 7 -25.52 -35.62 -11.27
CA LEU A 7 -25.36 -34.29 -10.70
C LEU A 7 -24.05 -34.29 -9.88
N THR A 8 -22.95 -33.77 -10.47
CA THR A 8 -21.69 -33.59 -9.77
C THR A 8 -21.81 -32.36 -8.88
N LEU A 9 -22.04 -32.58 -7.60
CA LEU A 9 -21.90 -31.53 -6.58
C LEU A 9 -20.42 -31.19 -6.44
N PHE A 10 -20.01 -30.03 -6.95
CA PHE A 10 -18.76 -29.39 -6.54
C PHE A 10 -18.95 -28.85 -5.11
N LEU A 11 -18.60 -29.65 -4.14
CA LEU A 11 -18.34 -29.17 -2.77
C LEU A 11 -17.05 -28.32 -2.81
N THR A 12 -17.20 -27.02 -2.98
CA THR A 12 -16.16 -26.08 -2.60
C THR A 12 -15.99 -26.21 -1.10
N SER A 13 -15.03 -27.01 -0.69
CA SER A 13 -14.59 -27.08 0.69
C SER A 13 -13.97 -25.73 1.06
N CYS A 14 -14.78 -24.85 1.65
CA CYS A 14 -14.30 -23.71 2.37
C CYS A 14 -13.53 -24.25 3.57
N ILE A 15 -12.23 -24.49 3.41
CA ILE A 15 -11.34 -24.86 4.51
C ILE A 15 -11.28 -23.63 5.42
N SER A 16 -12.05 -23.67 6.50
CA SER A 16 -11.85 -22.78 7.62
C SER A 16 -10.52 -23.16 8.25
N GLN A 17 -9.44 -22.55 7.82
CA GLN A 17 -8.20 -22.60 8.59
C GLN A 17 -8.45 -21.89 9.92
N ASP A 18 -8.67 -22.64 10.98
CA ASP A 18 -8.27 -22.27 12.33
C ASP A 18 -6.73 -22.20 12.28
N LEU A 19 -6.22 -21.04 11.88
CA LEU A 19 -4.79 -20.77 11.88
C LEU A 19 -4.36 -20.79 13.35
N ALA A 20 -3.73 -21.88 13.76
CA ALA A 20 -2.90 -21.88 14.96
C ALA A 20 -1.98 -20.66 14.82
N ASP A 21 -1.87 -19.85 15.88
CA ASP A 21 -0.98 -18.68 15.88
C ASP A 21 0.47 -19.16 15.75
N ASN A 22 0.89 -19.33 14.49
CA ASN A 22 2.24 -19.72 14.16
C ASN A 22 3.16 -18.48 13.99
N GLY A 23 2.65 -17.28 14.31
CA GLY A 23 3.35 -16.01 14.16
C GLY A 23 3.47 -15.52 12.72
N LEU A 24 2.84 -16.19 11.76
CA LEU A 24 2.76 -15.76 10.36
C LEU A 24 1.39 -15.14 10.10
N GLY A 25 1.36 -13.95 9.52
CA GLY A 25 0.13 -13.28 9.13
C GLY A 25 -0.64 -14.07 8.05
N PRO A 26 -1.95 -13.87 7.94
CA PRO A 26 -2.77 -14.50 6.91
C PRO A 26 -2.34 -14.04 5.52
N GLU A 27 -2.36 -14.94 4.56
CA GLU A 27 -1.95 -14.70 3.18
C GLU A 27 -3.08 -15.03 2.18
N VAL A 28 -3.01 -14.43 1.00
CA VAL A 28 -3.78 -14.89 -0.16
C VAL A 28 -3.03 -16.07 -0.76
N VAL A 29 -3.73 -17.19 -0.93
CA VAL A 29 -3.17 -18.41 -1.52
C VAL A 29 -3.05 -18.22 -3.04
N ASP A 30 -1.95 -18.71 -3.62
CA ASP A 30 -1.69 -18.71 -5.06
C ASP A 30 -1.77 -17.30 -5.71
N LEU A 31 -1.30 -16.27 -4.98
CA LEU A 31 -1.29 -14.90 -5.47
C LEU A 31 -0.24 -14.71 -6.56
N ASN A 32 -0.67 -14.32 -7.76
CA ASN A 32 0.20 -13.88 -8.84
C ASN A 32 0.25 -12.34 -8.89
N ALA A 33 1.36 -11.77 -9.37
CA ALA A 33 1.52 -10.32 -9.48
C ALA A 33 0.46 -9.67 -10.38
N GLU A 34 -0.01 -10.39 -11.39
CA GLU A 34 -1.04 -9.97 -12.35
C GLU A 34 -2.43 -9.85 -11.71
N ASP A 35 -2.66 -10.57 -10.60
CA ASP A 35 -3.93 -10.54 -9.87
C ASP A 35 -4.02 -9.36 -8.89
N ILE A 36 -2.93 -8.59 -8.73
CA ILE A 36 -2.88 -7.48 -7.79
C ILE A 36 -3.49 -6.24 -8.42
N SER A 37 -4.66 -5.84 -7.93
CA SER A 37 -5.33 -4.61 -8.33
C SER A 37 -6.25 -4.09 -7.22
N PHE A 38 -6.65 -2.83 -7.31
CA PHE A 38 -7.64 -2.26 -6.40
C PHE A 38 -8.98 -3.00 -6.45
N GLU A 39 -9.39 -3.47 -7.64
CA GLU A 39 -10.63 -4.22 -7.80
C GLU A 39 -10.53 -5.64 -7.23
N SER A 40 -9.37 -6.27 -7.32
CA SER A 40 -9.11 -7.58 -6.71
C SER A 40 -9.02 -7.49 -5.19
N GLU A 41 -8.44 -6.41 -4.66
CA GLU A 41 -8.40 -6.14 -3.20
C GLU A 41 -9.81 -6.12 -2.60
N LYS A 42 -10.78 -5.50 -3.28
CA LYS A 42 -12.18 -5.45 -2.83
C LYS A 42 -12.83 -6.83 -2.71
N LYS A 43 -12.34 -7.82 -3.45
CA LYS A 43 -12.87 -9.19 -3.47
C LYS A 43 -12.26 -10.09 -2.40
N ILE A 44 -11.20 -9.65 -1.71
CA ILE A 44 -10.59 -10.43 -0.63
C ILE A 44 -11.62 -10.59 0.50
N PRO A 45 -11.92 -11.82 0.92
CA PRO A 45 -12.91 -12.06 1.98
C PRO A 45 -12.42 -11.53 3.31
N TYR A 46 -13.34 -11.08 4.15
CA TYR A 46 -13.01 -10.65 5.50
C TYR A 46 -12.52 -11.83 6.34
N LEU A 47 -11.50 -11.58 7.15
CA LEU A 47 -11.08 -12.52 8.18
C LEU A 47 -12.22 -12.71 9.18
N LYS A 48 -12.54 -13.96 9.51
CA LYS A 48 -13.54 -14.29 10.52
C LYS A 48 -13.12 -13.83 11.93
N LYS A 49 -11.82 -13.80 12.18
CA LYS A 49 -11.19 -13.37 13.43
C LYS A 49 -9.95 -12.55 13.11
N ALA A 50 -9.72 -11.47 13.85
CA ALA A 50 -8.49 -10.71 13.73
C ALA A 50 -7.27 -11.59 14.08
N PHE A 51 -6.24 -11.51 13.27
CA PHE A 51 -4.93 -12.07 13.58
C PHE A 51 -4.10 -10.99 14.27
N ILE A 52 -3.58 -11.26 15.46
CA ILE A 52 -2.76 -10.31 16.22
C ILE A 52 -1.62 -11.09 16.87
N THR A 53 -0.39 -10.84 16.39
CA THR A 53 0.79 -11.45 16.98
C THR A 53 1.75 -10.43 17.58
N PRO A 54 2.07 -10.52 18.88
CA PRO A 54 3.08 -9.71 19.54
C PRO A 54 4.51 -10.24 19.37
N ALA A 55 4.68 -11.27 18.56
CA ALA A 55 5.97 -11.87 18.23
C ALA A 55 5.93 -12.36 16.77
N PRO A 56 6.01 -11.44 15.79
CA PRO A 56 6.05 -11.79 14.38
C PRO A 56 7.18 -12.77 14.09
N ARG A 57 6.96 -13.68 13.13
CA ARG A 57 8.01 -14.58 12.66
C ARG A 57 8.82 -13.92 11.55
N GLU A 58 10.09 -14.25 11.53
CA GLU A 58 10.99 -13.86 10.46
C GLU A 58 10.55 -14.46 9.14
N ARG A 59 10.56 -13.63 8.08
CA ARG A 59 10.29 -13.99 6.70
C ARG A 59 11.52 -13.72 5.85
N LYS A 60 11.52 -14.18 4.61
CA LYS A 60 12.60 -13.91 3.63
C LYS A 60 12.48 -12.50 3.01
N ASP A 61 12.04 -11.51 3.77
CA ASP A 61 11.80 -10.11 3.37
C ASP A 61 12.85 -9.14 3.94
N GLN A 62 13.87 -9.67 4.63
CA GLN A 62 14.95 -8.91 5.28
C GLN A 62 14.47 -8.04 6.46
N LEU A 63 13.20 -8.08 6.86
CA LEU A 63 12.71 -7.37 8.03
C LEU A 63 13.14 -8.14 9.28
N LYS A 64 13.87 -7.44 10.16
CA LYS A 64 14.18 -7.99 11.48
C LYS A 64 12.91 -8.00 12.33
N VAL A 65 12.70 -9.07 13.07
CA VAL A 65 11.56 -9.20 13.97
C VAL A 65 12.00 -9.15 15.44
N GLY A 66 11.06 -8.86 16.31
CA GLY A 66 11.25 -8.81 17.75
C GLY A 66 9.97 -9.22 18.48
N LYS A 67 9.99 -9.12 19.78
CA LYS A 67 8.84 -9.42 20.65
C LYS A 67 8.37 -8.13 21.30
N LEU A 68 7.09 -7.83 21.22
CA LEU A 68 6.48 -6.67 21.86
C LEU A 68 6.68 -6.74 23.39
N GLY A 69 7.16 -5.64 23.96
CA GLY A 69 7.49 -5.51 25.37
C GLY A 69 8.97 -5.77 25.69
N ALA A 70 9.73 -6.41 24.79
CA ALA A 70 11.16 -6.69 25.03
C ALA A 70 12.04 -5.44 24.97
N GLY A 71 11.60 -4.37 24.32
CA GLY A 71 12.30 -3.08 24.21
C GLY A 71 11.80 -2.01 25.17
N GLY A 72 10.95 -2.37 26.16
CA GLY A 72 10.37 -1.44 27.13
C GLY A 72 9.02 -0.84 26.70
N GLU A 73 8.42 -1.36 25.62
CA GLU A 73 7.10 -0.91 25.15
C GLU A 73 6.01 -1.36 26.13
N ASP A 74 4.94 -0.55 26.26
CA ASP A 74 3.75 -0.91 27.03
C ASP A 74 2.93 -1.97 26.25
N ARG A 75 3.28 -3.21 26.49
CA ARG A 75 2.72 -4.37 25.78
C ARG A 75 1.21 -4.46 25.91
N GLU A 76 0.69 -4.29 27.12
CA GLU A 76 -0.74 -4.48 27.38
C GLU A 76 -1.57 -3.38 26.73
N ARG A 77 -1.10 -2.14 26.78
CA ARG A 77 -1.78 -1.00 26.15
C ARG A 77 -1.80 -1.13 24.65
N ILE A 78 -0.69 -1.56 24.04
CA ILE A 78 -0.59 -1.76 22.59
C ILE A 78 -1.49 -2.90 22.15
N LEU A 79 -1.51 -4.02 22.86
CA LEU A 79 -2.39 -5.14 22.55
C LEU A 79 -3.87 -4.79 22.74
N ALA A 80 -4.22 -4.03 23.76
CA ALA A 80 -5.58 -3.55 23.96
C ALA A 80 -6.03 -2.68 22.77
N TYR A 81 -5.17 -1.80 22.29
CA TYR A 81 -5.44 -0.99 21.10
C TYR A 81 -5.62 -1.86 19.85
N ALA A 82 -4.70 -2.81 19.60
CA ALA A 82 -4.77 -3.71 18.47
C ALA A 82 -6.06 -4.54 18.46
N ARG A 83 -6.50 -5.06 19.63
CA ARG A 83 -7.76 -5.80 19.77
C ARG A 83 -8.96 -4.92 19.43
N ARG A 84 -8.97 -3.68 19.92
CA ARG A 84 -10.07 -2.73 19.68
C ARG A 84 -10.24 -2.38 18.18
N LEU A 85 -9.17 -2.37 17.39
CA LEU A 85 -9.25 -2.17 15.93
C LEU A 85 -9.96 -3.33 15.21
N GLY A 86 -9.96 -4.52 15.81
CA GLY A 86 -10.63 -5.70 15.25
C GLY A 86 -12.09 -5.84 15.67
N GLU A 87 -12.56 -5.04 16.63
CA GLU A 87 -13.95 -5.09 17.10
C GLU A 87 -14.89 -4.49 16.05
N PRO A 88 -16.10 -5.05 15.89
CA PRO A 88 -17.15 -4.40 15.11
C PRO A 88 -17.45 -3.02 15.71
N SER A 89 -17.35 -1.99 14.91
CA SER A 89 -17.65 -0.63 15.36
C SER A 89 -18.66 0.00 14.43
N ASP A 90 -19.76 0.51 14.98
CA ASP A 90 -20.71 1.34 14.27
C ASP A 90 -20.14 2.73 13.97
N SER A 91 -19.01 3.10 14.59
CA SER A 91 -18.32 4.34 14.31
C SER A 91 -17.26 4.13 13.21
N VAL A 92 -17.36 4.90 12.15
CA VAL A 92 -16.40 4.96 11.02
C VAL A 92 -14.96 5.17 11.47
N LYS A 93 -14.75 5.66 12.69
CA LYS A 93 -13.44 6.05 13.24
C LYS A 93 -12.44 4.89 13.40
N PHE A 94 -12.89 3.66 13.61
CA PHE A 94 -12.05 2.47 13.77
C PHE A 94 -12.43 1.31 12.84
N GLY A 95 -13.52 1.49 12.10
CA GLY A 95 -14.21 0.40 11.41
C GLY A 95 -13.54 -0.10 10.13
N ASN A 96 -12.47 0.51 9.60
CA ASN A 96 -11.91 0.22 8.28
C ASN A 96 -10.41 -0.10 8.31
N THR A 97 -9.87 -0.51 9.45
CA THR A 97 -8.46 -0.92 9.55
C THR A 97 -8.29 -2.33 9.01
N ASP A 98 -7.42 -2.53 8.05
CA ASP A 98 -7.08 -3.84 7.50
C ASP A 98 -5.77 -4.38 8.08
N SER A 99 -4.84 -3.53 8.54
CA SER A 99 -3.62 -3.97 9.20
C SER A 99 -3.08 -2.94 10.19
N LEU A 100 -2.33 -3.42 11.19
CA LEU A 100 -1.52 -2.63 12.09
C LEU A 100 -0.16 -3.30 12.24
N LEU A 101 0.89 -2.62 11.81
CA LEU A 101 2.27 -3.05 11.93
C LEU A 101 3.01 -2.06 12.83
N ILE A 102 3.72 -2.55 13.84
CA ILE A 102 4.52 -1.70 14.71
C ILE A 102 5.97 -2.16 14.68
N ALA A 103 6.85 -1.24 14.28
CA ALA A 103 8.28 -1.44 14.34
C ALA A 103 8.89 -0.55 15.43
N HIS A 104 9.82 -1.10 16.20
CA HIS A 104 10.58 -0.36 17.20
C HIS A 104 12.06 -0.76 17.12
N ARG A 105 12.95 0.24 17.11
CA ARG A 105 14.41 0.04 17.02
C ARG A 105 14.82 -0.90 15.89
N GLY A 106 14.20 -0.70 14.69
CA GLY A 106 14.49 -1.47 13.49
C GLY A 106 13.97 -2.91 13.48
N LYS A 107 13.05 -3.28 14.38
CA LYS A 107 12.44 -4.61 14.44
C LYS A 107 10.92 -4.50 14.38
N LEU A 108 10.27 -5.31 13.57
CA LEU A 108 8.82 -5.49 13.61
C LEU A 108 8.47 -6.27 14.89
N ILE A 109 7.73 -5.64 15.80
CA ILE A 109 7.42 -6.19 17.13
C ILE A 109 5.95 -6.54 17.33
N LEU A 110 5.07 -6.05 16.44
CA LEU A 110 3.66 -6.42 16.39
C LEU A 110 3.21 -6.45 14.94
N GLU A 111 2.44 -7.46 14.63
CA GLU A 111 1.78 -7.64 13.34
C GLU A 111 0.33 -8.02 13.57
N ALA A 112 -0.59 -7.26 13.00
CA ALA A 112 -2.02 -7.53 13.12
C ALA A 112 -2.74 -7.30 11.79
N TYR A 113 -3.66 -8.21 11.47
CA TYR A 113 -4.51 -8.15 10.28
C TYR A 113 -5.97 -8.30 10.67
N TYR A 114 -6.78 -7.51 10.01
CA TYR A 114 -8.22 -7.44 10.21
C TYR A 114 -8.89 -7.54 8.83
N ARG A 115 -10.17 -7.83 8.78
CA ARG A 115 -10.97 -7.75 7.56
C ARG A 115 -10.26 -8.31 6.32
N ARG A 116 -9.88 -7.46 5.35
CA ARG A 116 -9.17 -7.83 4.12
C ARG A 116 -7.66 -7.89 4.26
N GLY A 117 -7.11 -7.47 5.39
CA GLY A 117 -5.66 -7.46 5.61
C GLY A 117 -5.00 -8.81 5.40
N ARG A 118 -3.95 -8.84 4.59
CA ARG A 118 -3.12 -10.01 4.29
C ARG A 118 -1.67 -9.61 4.26
N ALA A 119 -0.79 -10.50 4.70
CA ALA A 119 0.64 -10.25 4.78
C ALA A 119 1.30 -10.10 3.40
N ASN A 120 0.77 -10.79 2.41
CA ASN A 120 1.33 -10.84 1.05
C ASN A 120 0.53 -10.03 0.02
N TYR A 121 -0.56 -9.34 0.41
CA TYR A 121 -1.34 -8.55 -0.52
C TYR A 121 -1.13 -7.04 -0.29
N PRO A 122 -0.62 -6.29 -1.27
CA PRO A 122 -0.42 -4.85 -1.14
C PRO A 122 -1.75 -4.11 -1.11
N HIS A 123 -1.87 -3.15 -0.20
CA HIS A 123 -3.02 -2.28 -0.11
C HIS A 123 -2.89 -1.05 -1.00
N TYR A 124 -4.00 -0.56 -1.50
CA TYR A 124 -4.08 0.72 -2.18
C TYR A 124 -3.79 1.87 -1.20
N GLN A 125 -2.63 2.50 -1.36
CA GLN A 125 -2.05 3.40 -0.37
C GLN A 125 -2.47 4.86 -0.52
N MET A 126 -3.10 5.24 -1.63
CA MET A 126 -3.47 6.63 -1.92
C MET A 126 -2.30 7.61 -1.64
N SER A 127 -2.54 8.67 -0.88
CA SER A 127 -1.55 9.72 -0.58
C SER A 127 -0.37 9.27 0.28
N ILE A 128 -0.43 8.12 0.95
CA ILE A 128 0.74 7.55 1.64
C ILE A 128 1.88 7.25 0.65
N THR A 129 1.55 7.00 -0.62
CA THR A 129 2.53 6.86 -1.71
C THR A 129 3.51 8.03 -1.78
N LYS A 130 3.09 9.25 -1.43
CA LYS A 130 3.96 10.44 -1.38
C LYS A 130 5.11 10.28 -0.38
N SER A 131 4.85 9.63 0.75
CA SER A 131 5.90 9.31 1.72
C SER A 131 6.92 8.32 1.16
N TYR A 132 6.48 7.30 0.41
CA TYR A 132 7.40 6.39 -0.26
C TYR A 132 8.24 7.10 -1.32
N THR A 133 7.64 8.03 -2.09
CA THR A 133 8.37 8.87 -3.04
C THR A 133 9.44 9.70 -2.35
N ALA A 134 9.11 10.33 -1.22
CA ALA A 134 10.08 11.10 -0.44
C ALA A 134 11.23 10.22 0.09
N TYR A 135 10.93 9.01 0.56
CA TYR A 135 11.97 8.05 0.96
C TYR A 135 12.85 7.61 -0.21
N ALA A 136 12.26 7.39 -1.38
CA ALA A 136 13.01 7.02 -2.59
C ALA A 136 13.98 8.13 -3.01
N ILE A 137 13.55 9.38 -2.99
CA ILE A 137 14.40 10.55 -3.27
C ILE A 137 15.50 10.68 -2.20
N GLY A 138 15.15 10.57 -0.92
CA GLY A 138 16.15 10.57 0.16
C GLY A 138 17.19 9.45 0.01
N ARG A 139 16.76 8.28 -0.45
CA ARG A 139 17.67 7.16 -0.74
C ARG A 139 18.57 7.44 -1.95
N ALA A 140 18.04 8.07 -3.00
CA ALA A 140 18.83 8.48 -4.16
C ALA A 140 19.93 9.50 -3.76
N ILE A 141 19.59 10.45 -2.88
CA ILE A 141 20.58 11.39 -2.31
C ILE A 141 21.64 10.63 -1.49
N GLN A 142 21.23 9.72 -0.62
CA GLN A 142 22.14 8.92 0.19
C GLN A 142 23.11 8.08 -0.65
N LEU A 143 22.68 7.60 -1.81
CA LEU A 143 23.48 6.80 -2.75
C LEU A 143 24.32 7.67 -3.70
N GLY A 144 24.18 9.00 -3.68
CA GLY A 144 24.91 9.92 -4.54
C GLY A 144 24.36 10.05 -5.97
N HIS A 145 23.14 9.54 -6.22
CA HIS A 145 22.45 9.74 -7.51
C HIS A 145 21.83 11.11 -7.63
N LEU A 146 21.50 11.73 -6.50
CA LEU A 146 21.02 13.10 -6.36
C LEU A 146 21.80 13.78 -5.24
N THR A 147 21.75 15.11 -5.22
CA THR A 147 22.26 15.95 -4.13
C THR A 147 21.10 16.73 -3.50
N MET A 148 21.31 17.37 -2.34
CA MET A 148 20.32 18.28 -1.75
C MET A 148 20.06 19.50 -2.63
N GLU A 149 21.04 19.92 -3.44
CA GLU A 149 20.92 21.04 -4.38
C GLU A 149 20.01 20.70 -5.55
N ASP A 150 19.92 19.43 -5.92
CA ASP A 150 19.02 18.96 -7.00
C ASP A 150 17.55 19.17 -6.65
N LEU A 151 17.19 19.31 -5.40
CA LEU A 151 15.82 19.63 -4.99
C LEU A 151 15.37 21.01 -5.50
N ASN A 152 16.30 21.92 -5.77
CA ASN A 152 16.02 23.25 -6.31
C ASN A 152 16.00 23.29 -7.85
N LYS A 153 16.30 22.19 -8.52
CA LYS A 153 16.23 22.10 -9.97
C LYS A 153 14.81 21.88 -10.46
N PRO A 154 14.45 22.31 -11.66
CA PRO A 154 13.18 22.00 -12.28
C PRO A 154 12.91 20.48 -12.27
N VAL A 155 11.74 20.08 -11.82
CA VAL A 155 11.35 18.66 -11.78
C VAL A 155 11.39 18.04 -13.19
N THR A 156 11.07 18.82 -14.21
CA THR A 156 11.10 18.42 -15.62
C THR A 156 12.50 18.05 -16.11
N SER A 157 13.57 18.60 -15.48
CA SER A 157 14.95 18.25 -15.85
C SER A 157 15.33 16.79 -15.52
N PHE A 158 14.55 16.09 -14.69
CA PHE A 158 14.72 14.69 -14.35
C PHE A 158 13.85 13.75 -15.20
N LEU A 159 12.97 14.32 -16.03
CA LEU A 159 12.03 13.58 -16.88
C LEU A 159 12.51 13.59 -18.33
N HIS A 160 13.19 12.52 -18.74
CA HIS A 160 13.86 12.46 -20.05
C HIS A 160 12.96 12.01 -21.21
N GLU A 161 11.75 11.54 -20.90
CA GLU A 161 10.80 11.00 -21.87
C GLU A 161 9.70 12.00 -22.25
N ILE A 162 9.71 13.20 -21.65
CA ILE A 162 8.71 14.23 -21.93
C ILE A 162 9.14 15.14 -23.08
N ASP A 163 8.17 15.58 -23.88
CA ASP A 163 8.39 16.65 -24.86
C ASP A 163 8.23 18.01 -24.15
N SER A 164 9.34 18.72 -23.97
CA SER A 164 9.33 20.01 -23.29
C SER A 164 8.55 21.09 -24.05
N SER A 165 8.30 20.92 -25.35
CA SER A 165 7.50 21.86 -26.16
C SER A 165 6.00 21.76 -25.88
N GLU A 166 5.54 20.65 -25.27
CA GLU A 166 4.14 20.43 -24.90
C GLU A 166 3.83 20.84 -23.45
N LEU A 167 4.82 21.29 -22.70
CA LEU A 167 4.62 21.73 -21.32
C LEU A 167 3.89 23.08 -21.26
N ALA A 168 3.01 23.22 -20.29
CA ALA A 168 2.35 24.49 -20.00
C ALA A 168 3.37 25.57 -19.58
N GLU A 169 3.01 26.83 -19.81
CA GLU A 169 3.82 27.97 -19.36
C GLU A 169 4.11 27.89 -17.86
N GLY A 170 5.36 28.08 -17.46
CA GLY A 170 5.83 28.00 -16.08
C GLY A 170 6.09 26.57 -15.56
N ALA A 171 5.70 25.52 -16.26
CA ALA A 171 5.94 24.14 -15.80
C ALA A 171 7.43 23.81 -15.60
N HIS A 172 8.30 24.43 -16.41
CA HIS A 172 9.76 24.28 -16.33
C HIS A 172 10.41 25.03 -15.15
N GLU A 173 9.64 25.86 -14.44
CA GLU A 173 10.10 26.58 -13.25
C GLU A 173 9.81 25.80 -11.94
N ILE A 174 8.92 24.80 -12.00
CA ILE A 174 8.52 24.02 -10.84
C ILE A 174 9.68 23.16 -10.37
N THR A 175 10.19 23.42 -9.17
CA THR A 175 11.30 22.65 -8.61
C THR A 175 10.87 21.27 -8.09
N LEU A 176 11.82 20.34 -7.97
CA LEU A 176 11.57 19.04 -7.35
C LEU A 176 11.05 19.21 -5.92
N ASP A 177 11.59 20.16 -5.15
CA ASP A 177 11.12 20.47 -3.80
C ASP A 177 9.66 20.93 -3.77
N GLN A 178 9.28 21.86 -4.65
CA GLN A 178 7.89 22.32 -4.76
C GLN A 178 6.92 21.18 -5.14
N ALA A 179 7.35 20.30 -6.05
CA ALA A 179 6.55 19.13 -6.42
C ALA A 179 6.37 18.18 -5.23
N MET A 180 7.42 17.91 -4.46
CA MET A 180 7.38 17.07 -3.26
C MET A 180 6.50 17.68 -2.16
N GLN A 181 6.50 18.98 -2.00
CA GLN A 181 5.67 19.70 -1.02
C GLN A 181 4.23 19.92 -1.48
N MET A 182 3.85 19.48 -2.68
CA MET A 182 2.54 19.73 -3.31
C MET A 182 2.25 21.23 -3.48
N SER A 183 3.27 22.03 -3.71
CA SER A 183 3.21 23.50 -3.89
C SER A 183 3.59 23.90 -5.32
N SER A 184 3.38 23.01 -6.30
CA SER A 184 3.70 23.25 -7.71
C SER A 184 2.91 24.39 -8.36
N GLY A 185 1.77 24.78 -7.81
CA GLY A 185 0.89 25.77 -8.41
C GLY A 185 0.07 25.25 -9.61
N ILE A 186 0.23 23.99 -10.00
CA ILE A 186 -0.55 23.39 -11.08
C ILE A 186 -2.02 23.33 -10.65
N LEU A 187 -2.87 24.01 -11.40
CA LEU A 187 -4.32 23.96 -11.24
C LEU A 187 -4.92 23.09 -12.35
N LEU A 188 -5.48 21.96 -11.97
CA LEU A 188 -6.24 21.11 -12.88
C LEU A 188 -7.66 21.65 -13.02
N PRO A 189 -8.06 22.17 -14.20
CA PRO A 189 -9.44 22.49 -14.43
C PRO A 189 -10.29 21.23 -14.30
N GLN A 190 -11.24 21.21 -13.36
CA GLN A 190 -12.12 20.03 -13.14
C GLN A 190 -12.80 19.54 -14.44
N LYS A 191 -13.02 20.45 -15.39
CA LYS A 191 -13.61 20.13 -16.71
C LYS A 191 -12.69 19.28 -17.61
N ARG A 192 -11.36 19.31 -17.40
CA ARG A 192 -10.40 18.51 -18.19
C ARG A 192 -10.10 17.15 -17.57
N LEU A 193 -10.46 16.93 -16.31
CA LEU A 193 -10.17 15.69 -15.63
C LEU A 193 -10.82 14.46 -16.30
N PRO A 194 -12.09 14.50 -16.78
CA PRO A 194 -12.67 13.39 -17.54
C PRO A 194 -11.91 13.07 -18.83
N ASP A 195 -11.45 14.08 -19.54
CA ASP A 195 -10.70 13.89 -20.79
C ASP A 195 -9.35 13.24 -20.53
N ILE A 196 -8.64 13.68 -19.49
CA ILE A 196 -7.35 13.10 -19.06
C ILE A 196 -7.55 11.64 -18.65
N LEU A 197 -8.60 11.34 -17.87
CA LEU A 197 -8.91 9.98 -17.39
C LEU A 197 -9.41 9.05 -18.51
N SER A 198 -9.93 9.58 -19.61
CA SER A 198 -10.39 8.80 -20.75
C SER A 198 -9.25 8.22 -21.61
N GLU A 199 -8.02 8.72 -21.46
CA GLU A 199 -6.83 8.27 -22.17
C GLU A 199 -5.83 7.58 -21.22
N PRO A 200 -6.07 6.34 -20.81
CA PRO A 200 -5.23 5.65 -19.81
C PRO A 200 -3.75 5.58 -20.18
N GLY A 201 -3.42 5.56 -21.48
CA GLY A 201 -2.03 5.54 -21.96
C GLY A 201 -1.25 6.82 -21.61
N ARG A 202 -1.92 7.95 -21.45
CA ARG A 202 -1.31 9.22 -21.01
C ARG A 202 -0.98 9.26 -19.53
N LEU A 203 -1.55 8.35 -18.75
CA LEU A 203 -1.37 8.29 -17.31
C LEU A 203 -0.29 7.28 -16.88
N ILE A 204 0.52 6.80 -17.81
CA ILE A 204 1.58 5.82 -17.57
C ILE A 204 2.95 6.49 -17.69
N GLY A 205 3.82 6.24 -16.71
CA GLY A 205 5.20 6.72 -16.72
C GLY A 205 5.30 8.26 -16.69
N GLN A 206 6.30 8.78 -17.35
CA GLN A 206 6.57 10.23 -17.38
C GLN A 206 5.52 11.02 -18.18
N GLY A 207 4.77 10.37 -19.05
CA GLY A 207 3.66 10.99 -19.79
C GLY A 207 2.56 11.56 -18.90
N GLN A 208 2.47 11.11 -17.63
CA GLN A 208 1.57 11.73 -16.66
C GLN A 208 1.88 13.22 -16.44
N ALA A 209 3.14 13.62 -16.47
CA ALA A 209 3.52 15.02 -16.28
C ALA A 209 3.04 15.92 -17.42
N GLN A 210 2.86 15.38 -18.62
CA GLN A 210 2.34 16.11 -19.78
C GLN A 210 0.81 16.19 -19.83
N ALA A 211 0.13 15.33 -19.08
CA ALA A 211 -1.33 15.33 -19.00
C ALA A 211 -1.88 16.47 -18.11
N TYR A 212 -1.05 17.03 -17.27
CA TYR A 212 -1.37 18.09 -16.31
C TYR A 212 -0.76 19.42 -16.71
#